data_4dcc6c7fe50b851cfd1c58288d15f08f
#
_entry.id   4dcc6c7fe50b851cfd1c58288d15f08f
#
_cell.length_a   1.000
_cell.length_b   1.000
_cell.length_c   1.000
_cell.angle_alpha   90.00
_cell.angle_beta   90.00
_cell.angle_gamma   90.00
#
_symmetry.space_group_name_H-M   'P 1'
#
loop_
_entity.id
_entity.type
_entity.pdbx_description
1 polymer ?
#
loop_
_entity_poly.entity_id
_entity_poly.type
_entity_poly.pdbx_seq_one_letter_code
_entity_poly.pdbx_strand_id
1 'polypeptide(L)'
;SVQGLAPVCAPVLGGILLGAMDWKGIFWILLAIGILLIVALSAFKESLEIKKRQKGNVFSTFKYYLPVLRNRQFMRYVLIQAFAMGVMFTYIAASPFIFQNHFGTSPFAYSLCFGVNALGIMLGSLAVSQFKDATAALRFGVAGFTTMSLPVAAALIFSPSV
;
A
#
# COMPACT_ATOMS: atom_id res chain seq x y z
N SER A 1 -1.94 -6.58 -12.43
CA SER A 1 -3.04 -6.63 -11.45
C SER A 1 -3.46 -5.21 -11.07
N VAL A 2 -4.74 -4.99 -10.79
CA VAL A 2 -5.30 -3.69 -10.40
C VAL A 2 -4.59 -3.08 -9.18
N GLN A 3 -4.14 -3.92 -8.26
CA GLN A 3 -3.38 -3.48 -7.07
C GLN A 3 -2.05 -2.76 -7.40
N GLY A 4 -1.43 -3.06 -8.54
CA GLY A 4 -0.20 -2.37 -8.96
C GLY A 4 -0.45 -1.01 -9.63
N LEU A 5 -1.62 -0.81 -10.24
CA LEU A 5 -1.94 0.44 -10.92
C LEU A 5 -2.42 1.54 -9.97
N ALA A 6 -3.12 1.18 -8.90
CA ALA A 6 -3.68 2.14 -7.96
C ALA A 6 -2.61 3.06 -7.31
N PRO A 7 -1.46 2.56 -6.80
CA PRO A 7 -0.41 3.41 -6.25
C PRO A 7 0.26 4.33 -7.28
N VAL A 8 0.20 4.00 -8.57
CA VAL A 8 0.73 4.83 -9.65
C VAL A 8 -0.25 5.95 -10.02
N CYS A 9 -1.51 5.59 -10.23
CA CYS A 9 -2.53 6.52 -10.71
C CYS A 9 -3.00 7.49 -9.62
N ALA A 10 -3.12 7.05 -8.37
CA ALA A 10 -3.71 7.84 -7.30
C ALA A 10 -2.92 9.14 -6.99
N PRO A 11 -1.59 9.14 -6.86
CA PRO A 11 -0.83 10.37 -6.61
C PRO A 11 -0.88 11.34 -7.78
N VAL A 12 -0.83 10.84 -9.01
CA VAL A 12 -0.89 11.68 -10.22
C VAL A 12 -2.26 12.34 -10.34
N LEU A 13 -3.33 11.57 -10.18
CA LEU A 13 -4.70 12.09 -10.16
C LEU A 13 -4.89 13.07 -9.01
N GLY A 14 -4.39 12.77 -7.82
CA GLY A 14 -4.43 13.67 -6.67
C GLY A 14 -3.70 14.98 -6.92
N GLY A 15 -2.52 14.95 -7.54
CA GLY A 15 -1.77 16.15 -7.91
C GLY A 15 -2.48 17.03 -8.95
N ILE A 16 -3.13 16.42 -9.94
CA ILE A 16 -3.96 17.13 -10.92
C ILE A 16 -5.18 17.76 -10.26
N LEU A 17 -5.88 17.01 -9.42
CA LEU A 17 -7.07 17.49 -8.70
C LEU A 17 -6.73 18.65 -7.76
N LEU A 18 -5.62 18.60 -7.05
CA LEU A 18 -5.15 19.70 -6.20
C LEU A 18 -4.82 20.97 -6.99
N GLY A 19 -4.42 20.85 -8.26
CA GLY A 19 -4.24 22.00 -9.15
C GLY A 19 -5.55 22.60 -9.65
N ALA A 20 -6.64 21.84 -9.66
CA ALA A 20 -7.95 22.25 -10.19
C ALA A 20 -8.96 22.64 -9.10
N MET A 21 -8.80 22.13 -7.88
CA MET A 21 -9.73 22.32 -6.77
C MET A 21 -9.04 22.30 -5.42
N ASP A 22 -9.73 22.81 -4.42
CA ASP A 22 -9.30 22.81 -3.03
C ASP A 22 -9.32 21.38 -2.44
N TRP A 23 -8.57 21.12 -1.36
CA TRP A 23 -8.54 19.82 -0.68
C TRP A 23 -9.95 19.30 -0.30
N LYS A 24 -10.90 20.19 0.00
CA LYS A 24 -12.31 19.85 0.25
C LYS A 24 -12.98 19.20 -0.95
N GLY A 25 -12.65 19.63 -2.16
CA GLY A 25 -13.19 19.07 -3.40
C GLY A 25 -12.81 17.60 -3.57
N ILE A 26 -11.59 17.23 -3.18
CA ILE A 26 -11.12 15.83 -3.22
C ILE A 26 -11.98 14.95 -2.29
N PHE A 27 -12.32 15.43 -1.09
CA PHE A 27 -13.19 14.69 -0.17
C PHE A 27 -14.60 14.51 -0.72
N TRP A 28 -15.14 15.50 -1.44
CA TRP A 28 -16.44 15.36 -2.12
C TRP A 28 -16.41 14.31 -3.22
N ILE A 29 -15.32 14.23 -4.00
CA ILE A 29 -15.13 13.17 -4.99
C ILE A 29 -15.06 11.80 -4.32
N LEU A 30 -14.29 11.66 -3.24
CA LEU A 30 -14.21 10.40 -2.49
C LEU A 30 -15.56 9.99 -1.91
N LEU A 31 -16.33 10.94 -1.39
CA LEU A 31 -17.70 10.70 -0.91
C LEU A 31 -18.60 10.18 -2.03
N ALA A 32 -18.57 10.83 -3.20
CA ALA A 32 -19.35 10.41 -4.36
C ALA A 32 -19.00 8.98 -4.82
N ILE A 33 -17.69 8.65 -4.87
CA ILE A 33 -17.22 7.30 -5.17
C ILE A 33 -17.70 6.31 -4.11
N GLY A 34 -17.64 6.67 -2.82
CA GLY A 34 -18.11 5.84 -1.72
C GLY A 34 -19.61 5.51 -1.83
N ILE A 35 -20.44 6.53 -2.13
CA ILE A 35 -21.88 6.35 -2.35
C ILE A 35 -22.13 5.43 -3.55
N LEU A 36 -21.43 5.66 -4.66
CA LEU A 36 -21.55 4.84 -5.86
C LEU A 36 -21.20 3.37 -5.59
N LEU A 37 -20.15 3.13 -4.80
CA LEU A 37 -19.77 1.77 -4.38
C LEU A 37 -20.86 1.13 -3.50
N ILE A 38 -21.47 1.86 -2.56
CA ILE A 38 -22.55 1.35 -1.73
C ILE A 38 -23.76 0.97 -2.60
N VAL A 39 -24.12 1.83 -3.55
CA VAL A 39 -25.21 1.56 -4.50
C VAL A 39 -24.88 0.32 -5.36
N ALA A 40 -23.67 0.22 -5.88
CA ALA A 40 -23.23 -0.94 -6.65
C ALA A 40 -23.28 -2.23 -5.80
N LEU A 41 -22.80 -2.17 -4.56
CA LEU A 41 -22.84 -3.32 -3.63
C LEU A 41 -24.28 -3.75 -3.28
N SER A 42 -25.21 -2.81 -3.16
CA SER A 42 -26.63 -3.14 -2.90
C SER A 42 -27.29 -3.89 -4.05
N ALA A 43 -26.79 -3.72 -5.28
CA ALA A 43 -27.25 -4.44 -6.47
C ALA A 43 -26.62 -5.85 -6.59
N PHE A 44 -25.58 -6.16 -5.82
CA PHE A 44 -24.94 -7.47 -5.84
C PHE A 44 -25.79 -8.52 -5.12
N LYS A 45 -26.11 -9.59 -5.83
CA LYS A 45 -26.73 -10.77 -5.23
C LYS A 45 -25.67 -11.63 -4.56
N GLU A 46 -25.95 -12.07 -3.34
CA GLU A 46 -25.10 -13.02 -2.61
C GLU A 46 -24.94 -14.31 -3.42
N SER A 47 -23.73 -14.59 -3.89
CA SER A 47 -23.42 -15.78 -4.70
C SER A 47 -23.11 -17.02 -3.87
N LEU A 48 -22.97 -16.89 -2.54
CA LEU A 48 -22.69 -18.02 -1.66
C LEU A 48 -23.97 -18.84 -1.45
N GLU A 49 -23.91 -20.13 -1.84
CA GLU A 49 -25.00 -21.08 -1.60
C GLU A 49 -25.44 -21.09 -0.13
N ILE A 50 -26.74 -21.11 0.12
CA ILE A 50 -27.34 -21.07 1.47
C ILE A 50 -26.75 -22.18 2.37
N LYS A 51 -26.42 -23.36 1.80
CA LYS A 51 -25.82 -24.48 2.53
C LYS A 51 -24.38 -24.20 3.01
N LYS A 52 -23.66 -23.31 2.36
CA LYS A 52 -22.27 -22.92 2.70
C LYS A 52 -22.19 -21.69 3.59
N ARG A 53 -23.34 -21.02 3.82
CA ARG A 53 -23.40 -19.87 4.71
C ARG A 53 -23.23 -20.33 6.16
N GLN A 54 -22.21 -19.81 6.81
CA GLN A 54 -22.03 -20.08 8.25
C GLN A 54 -23.12 -19.36 9.04
N LYS A 55 -23.95 -20.13 9.70
CA LYS A 55 -24.93 -19.63 10.67
C LYS A 55 -24.18 -19.36 11.99
N GLY A 56 -23.75 -18.13 12.21
CA GLY A 56 -23.05 -17.77 13.43
C GLY A 56 -23.14 -16.28 13.73
N ASN A 57 -23.04 -15.93 15.01
CA ASN A 57 -22.92 -14.54 15.42
C ASN A 57 -21.51 -14.03 15.05
N VAL A 58 -21.36 -12.73 14.80
CA VAL A 58 -20.07 -12.08 14.48
C VAL A 58 -18.97 -12.51 15.48
N PHE A 59 -19.33 -12.61 16.76
CA PHE A 59 -18.40 -13.07 17.81
C PHE A 59 -17.96 -14.53 17.66
N SER A 60 -18.78 -15.41 17.12
CA SER A 60 -18.39 -16.82 16.89
C SER A 60 -17.38 -16.93 15.77
N THR A 61 -17.37 -15.99 14.83
CA THR A 61 -16.40 -15.93 13.72
C THR A 61 -14.98 -15.71 14.24
N PHE A 62 -14.81 -14.92 15.31
CA PHE A 62 -13.48 -14.70 15.91
C PHE A 62 -12.82 -15.98 16.45
N LYS A 63 -13.61 -16.97 16.88
CA LYS A 63 -13.08 -18.27 17.33
C LYS A 63 -12.37 -19.01 16.20
N TYR A 64 -12.79 -18.83 14.95
CA TYR A 64 -12.15 -19.47 13.80
C TYR A 64 -10.78 -18.86 13.45
N TYR A 65 -10.53 -17.60 13.86
CA TYR A 65 -9.22 -16.96 13.68
C TYR A 65 -8.18 -17.38 14.73
N LEU A 66 -8.63 -17.85 15.89
CA LEU A 66 -7.74 -18.20 16.99
C LEU A 66 -6.70 -19.30 16.64
N PRO A 67 -7.06 -20.41 15.94
CA PRO A 67 -6.09 -21.40 15.49
C PRO A 67 -5.08 -20.82 14.49
N VAL A 68 -5.53 -19.88 13.62
CA VAL A 68 -4.66 -19.21 12.64
C VAL A 68 -3.66 -18.31 13.34
N LEU A 69 -4.09 -17.54 14.35
CA LEU A 69 -3.22 -16.70 15.17
C LEU A 69 -2.23 -17.50 16.03
N ARG A 70 -2.57 -18.74 16.39
CA ARG A 70 -1.66 -19.64 17.12
C ARG A 70 -0.61 -20.30 16.21
N ASN A 71 -0.79 -20.25 14.89
CA ASN A 71 0.18 -20.79 13.95
C ASN A 71 1.41 -19.88 13.88
N ARG A 72 2.52 -20.30 14.48
CA ARG A 72 3.77 -19.51 14.55
C ARG A 72 4.33 -19.15 13.18
N GLN A 73 4.21 -20.07 12.20
CA GLN A 73 4.70 -19.81 10.85
C GLN A 73 3.87 -18.73 10.16
N PHE A 74 2.55 -18.81 10.26
CA PHE A 74 1.64 -17.79 9.75
C PHE A 74 1.91 -16.43 10.41
N MET A 75 2.04 -16.38 11.74
CA MET A 75 2.31 -15.13 12.46
C MET A 75 3.64 -14.49 12.09
N ARG A 76 4.69 -15.27 11.77
CA ARG A 76 5.95 -14.73 11.25
C ARG A 76 5.73 -13.98 9.93
N TYR A 77 5.00 -14.57 8.99
CA TYR A 77 4.68 -13.88 7.72
C TYR A 77 3.81 -12.65 7.93
N VAL A 78 2.84 -12.71 8.81
CA VAL A 78 2.00 -11.56 9.16
C VAL A 78 2.83 -10.41 9.74
N LEU A 79 3.77 -10.71 10.65
CA LEU A 79 4.65 -9.70 11.23
C LEU A 79 5.58 -9.09 10.19
N ILE A 80 6.20 -9.90 9.33
CA ILE A 80 7.04 -9.40 8.22
C ILE A 80 6.23 -8.45 7.35
N GLN A 81 5.03 -8.86 6.96
CA GLN A 81 4.14 -8.04 6.15
C GLN A 81 3.72 -6.75 6.87
N ALA A 82 3.42 -6.83 8.16
CA ALA A 82 3.04 -5.68 8.97
C ALA A 82 4.17 -4.64 9.06
N PHE A 83 5.41 -5.09 9.29
CA PHE A 83 6.57 -4.20 9.31
C PHE A 83 6.85 -3.59 7.92
N ALA A 84 6.77 -4.38 6.86
CA ALA A 84 6.95 -3.88 5.49
C ALA A 84 5.90 -2.81 5.15
N MET A 85 4.63 -3.04 5.50
CA MET A 85 3.57 -2.06 5.33
C MET A 85 3.79 -0.83 6.22
N GLY A 86 4.24 -1.01 7.46
CA GLY A 86 4.59 0.09 8.36
C GLY A 86 5.64 1.03 7.75
N VAL A 87 6.72 0.49 7.19
CA VAL A 87 7.75 1.28 6.50
C VAL A 87 7.16 2.03 5.31
N MET A 88 6.34 1.35 4.50
CA MET A 88 5.68 1.97 3.35
C MET A 88 4.75 3.12 3.78
N PHE A 89 3.92 2.93 4.79
CA PHE A 89 3.03 3.98 5.28
C PHE A 89 3.78 5.14 5.94
N THR A 90 4.88 4.88 6.63
CA THR A 90 5.76 5.93 7.16
C THR A 90 6.33 6.78 6.01
N TYR A 91 6.81 6.15 4.95
CA TYR A 91 7.26 6.87 3.75
C TYR A 91 6.14 7.70 3.13
N ILE A 92 4.94 7.14 2.95
CA ILE A 92 3.78 7.85 2.38
C ILE A 92 3.42 9.07 3.24
N ALA A 93 3.44 8.94 4.56
CA ALA A 93 3.08 10.02 5.47
C ALA A 93 4.16 11.12 5.55
N ALA A 94 5.43 10.75 5.58
CA ALA A 94 6.53 11.70 5.77
C ALA A 94 7.02 12.36 4.48
N SER A 95 6.95 11.66 3.35
CA SER A 95 7.54 12.13 2.08
C SER A 95 6.96 13.46 1.57
N PRO A 96 5.62 13.73 1.62
CA PRO A 96 5.11 15.03 1.17
C PRO A 96 5.72 16.19 1.97
N PHE A 97 5.83 16.00 3.29
CA PHE A 97 6.39 17.01 4.17
C PHE A 97 7.86 17.30 3.84
N ILE A 98 8.66 16.26 3.64
CA ILE A 98 10.08 16.39 3.31
C ILE A 98 10.23 17.05 1.94
N PHE A 99 9.55 16.57 0.91
CA PHE A 99 9.71 17.08 -0.45
C PHE A 99 9.17 18.50 -0.61
N GLN A 100 8.02 18.82 -0.04
CA GLN A 100 7.38 20.12 -0.23
C GLN A 100 7.92 21.16 0.75
N ASN A 101 8.08 20.84 2.03
CA ASN A 101 8.50 21.84 3.03
C ASN A 101 10.01 22.00 3.10
N HIS A 102 10.79 20.92 2.98
CA HIS A 102 12.25 21.01 3.07
C HIS A 102 12.90 21.33 1.72
N PHE A 103 12.46 20.63 0.65
CA PHE A 103 13.01 20.86 -0.70
C PHE A 103 12.20 21.86 -1.55
N GLY A 104 11.09 22.39 -1.07
CA GLY A 104 10.28 23.37 -1.77
C GLY A 104 9.64 22.87 -3.07
N THR A 105 9.48 21.54 -3.22
CA THR A 105 8.91 20.93 -4.43
C THR A 105 7.42 21.24 -4.53
N SER A 106 6.93 21.53 -5.75
CA SER A 106 5.50 21.72 -5.95
C SER A 106 4.74 20.40 -5.73
N PRO A 107 3.46 20.45 -5.34
CA PRO A 107 2.62 19.24 -5.18
C PRO A 107 2.58 18.37 -6.43
N PHE A 108 2.59 18.99 -7.60
CA PHE A 108 2.62 18.28 -8.88
C PHE A 108 3.96 17.56 -9.11
N ALA A 109 5.09 18.24 -8.90
CA ALA A 109 6.42 17.61 -9.03
C ALA A 109 6.60 16.47 -8.03
N TYR A 110 6.14 16.64 -6.78
CA TYR A 110 6.12 15.57 -5.79
C TYR A 110 5.29 14.37 -6.27
N SER A 111 4.10 14.61 -6.85
CA SER A 111 3.25 13.52 -7.34
C SER A 111 3.90 12.72 -8.47
N LEU A 112 4.68 13.37 -9.33
CA LEU A 112 5.46 12.68 -10.37
C LEU A 112 6.58 11.80 -9.76
N CYS A 113 7.33 12.33 -8.81
CA CYS A 113 8.36 11.56 -8.09
C CYS A 113 7.74 10.32 -7.39
N PHE A 114 6.60 10.52 -6.75
CA PHE A 114 5.87 9.42 -6.12
C PHE A 114 5.36 8.40 -7.14
N GLY A 115 4.90 8.86 -8.30
CA GLY A 115 4.49 8.02 -9.43
C GLY A 115 5.63 7.14 -9.95
N VAL A 116 6.83 7.69 -10.11
CA VAL A 116 8.03 6.92 -10.50
C VAL A 116 8.36 5.83 -9.47
N ASN A 117 8.28 6.16 -8.18
CA ASN A 117 8.47 5.19 -7.11
C ASN A 117 7.41 4.07 -7.14
N ALA A 118 6.16 4.42 -7.38
CA ALA A 118 5.07 3.46 -7.52
C ALA A 118 5.25 2.54 -8.75
N LEU A 119 5.80 3.05 -9.86
CA LEU A 119 6.21 2.23 -11.00
C LEU A 119 7.29 1.22 -10.61
N GLY A 120 8.27 1.63 -9.79
CA GLY A 120 9.27 0.73 -9.23
C GLY A 120 8.66 -0.42 -8.43
N ILE A 121 7.68 -0.13 -7.57
CA ILE A 121 6.92 -1.14 -6.81
C ILE A 121 6.18 -2.09 -7.75
N MET A 122 5.53 -1.56 -8.80
CA MET A 122 4.82 -2.36 -9.78
C MET A 122 5.77 -3.31 -10.54
N LEU A 123 6.89 -2.81 -11.02
CA LEU A 123 7.91 -3.60 -11.72
C LEU A 123 8.52 -4.66 -10.80
N GLY A 124 8.81 -4.32 -9.54
CA GLY A 124 9.26 -5.29 -8.53
C GLY A 124 8.23 -6.39 -8.28
N SER A 125 6.96 -6.04 -8.19
CA SER A 125 5.86 -7.02 -8.06
C SER A 125 5.75 -7.95 -9.27
N LEU A 126 5.92 -7.43 -10.49
CA LEU A 126 5.95 -8.23 -11.70
C LEU A 126 7.17 -9.14 -11.74
N ALA A 127 8.35 -8.65 -11.35
CA ALA A 127 9.57 -9.46 -11.28
C ALA A 127 9.39 -10.62 -10.29
N VAL A 128 8.84 -10.36 -9.10
CA VAL A 128 8.58 -11.40 -8.09
C VAL A 128 7.61 -12.46 -8.61
N SER A 129 6.61 -12.08 -9.43
CA SER A 129 5.65 -13.05 -9.98
C SER A 129 6.26 -14.05 -10.97
N GLN A 130 7.47 -13.81 -11.47
CA GLN A 130 8.20 -14.74 -12.35
C GLN A 130 8.90 -15.88 -11.58
N PHE A 131 9.09 -15.71 -10.26
CA PHE A 131 9.71 -16.77 -9.45
C PHE A 131 8.71 -17.87 -9.13
N LYS A 132 9.08 -19.10 -9.49
CA LYS A 132 8.27 -20.29 -9.16
C LYS A 132 8.45 -20.74 -7.71
N ASP A 133 9.57 -20.36 -7.09
CA ASP A 133 9.92 -20.71 -5.72
C ASP A 133 9.81 -19.49 -4.80
N ALA A 134 9.02 -19.63 -3.73
CA ALA A 134 8.82 -18.59 -2.72
C ALA A 134 10.13 -18.18 -2.02
N THR A 135 11.06 -19.11 -1.87
CA THR A 135 12.37 -18.85 -1.25
C THR A 135 13.25 -17.96 -2.14
N ALA A 136 13.24 -18.21 -3.45
CA ALA A 136 13.95 -17.37 -4.42
C ALA A 136 13.35 -15.95 -4.48
N ALA A 137 12.02 -15.83 -4.49
CA ALA A 137 11.33 -14.55 -4.44
C ALA A 137 11.66 -13.77 -3.16
N LEU A 138 11.70 -14.45 -2.00
CA LEU A 138 12.06 -13.83 -0.72
C LEU A 138 13.52 -13.34 -0.73
N ARG A 139 14.46 -14.15 -1.20
CA ARG A 139 15.88 -13.77 -1.32
C ARG A 139 16.07 -12.56 -2.22
N PHE A 140 15.37 -12.51 -3.35
CA PHE A 140 15.38 -11.37 -4.25
C PHE A 140 14.85 -10.11 -3.56
N GLY A 141 13.74 -10.20 -2.83
CA GLY A 141 13.17 -9.08 -2.06
C GLY A 141 14.11 -8.60 -0.95
N VAL A 142 14.70 -9.52 -0.19
CA VAL A 142 15.68 -9.17 0.86
C VAL A 142 16.93 -8.52 0.27
N ALA A 143 17.47 -9.05 -0.82
CA ALA A 143 18.63 -8.46 -1.49
C ALA A 143 18.32 -7.04 -2.00
N GLY A 144 17.16 -6.83 -2.63
CA GLY A 144 16.72 -5.51 -3.07
C GLY A 144 16.56 -4.54 -1.91
N PHE A 145 15.96 -4.96 -0.83
CA PHE A 145 15.79 -4.12 0.36
C PHE A 145 17.13 -3.73 1.00
N THR A 146 18.06 -4.68 1.15
CA THR A 146 19.37 -4.42 1.73
C THR A 146 20.22 -3.49 0.85
N THR A 147 20.21 -3.68 -0.47
CA THR A 147 20.96 -2.80 -1.39
C THR A 147 20.43 -1.38 -1.40
N MET A 148 19.13 -1.16 -1.17
CA MET A 148 18.53 0.17 -1.09
C MET A 148 18.73 0.82 0.30
N SER A 149 18.67 0.04 1.37
CA SER A 149 18.77 0.59 2.74
C SER A 149 20.20 0.95 3.15
N LEU A 150 21.20 0.25 2.66
CA LEU A 150 22.61 0.52 2.99
C LEU A 150 23.07 1.94 2.59
N PRO A 151 22.87 2.43 1.36
CA PRO A 151 23.27 3.80 1.01
C PRO A 151 22.47 4.86 1.77
N VAL A 152 21.20 4.61 2.09
CA VAL A 152 20.41 5.53 2.91
C VAL A 152 20.95 5.61 4.34
N ALA A 153 21.27 4.47 4.96
CA ALA A 153 21.89 4.43 6.27
C ALA A 153 23.27 5.11 6.27
N ALA A 154 24.08 4.87 5.24
CA ALA A 154 25.37 5.53 5.08
C ALA A 154 25.20 7.06 4.93
N ALA A 155 24.26 7.51 4.12
CA ALA A 155 23.97 8.94 3.97
C ALA A 155 23.55 9.59 5.29
N LEU A 156 22.74 8.92 6.11
CA LEU A 156 22.33 9.40 7.43
C LEU A 156 23.49 9.49 8.43
N ILE A 157 24.45 8.54 8.36
CA ILE A 157 25.62 8.53 9.26
C ILE A 157 26.65 9.59 8.85
N PHE A 158 26.86 9.78 7.54
CA PHE A 158 27.88 10.67 7.00
C PHE A 158 27.33 12.04 6.59
N SER A 159 26.02 12.27 6.64
CA SER A 159 25.46 13.60 6.42
C SER A 159 25.81 14.49 7.62
N PRO A 160 26.50 15.62 7.41
CA PRO A 160 26.67 16.58 8.49
C PRO A 160 25.28 17.02 8.96
N SER A 161 25.05 16.94 10.27
CA SER A 161 23.83 17.44 10.87
C SER A 161 23.64 18.92 10.50
N VAL A 162 22.62 19.19 9.69
CA VAL A 162 22.15 20.55 9.43
C VAL A 162 21.27 20.97 10.59
#